data_6dcefc122a9e757593a10a369cf9e68a
#
_entry.id   6dcefc122a9e757593a10a369cf9e68a
#
_cell.length_a   1.000
_cell.length_b   1.000
_cell.length_c   1.000
_cell.angle_alpha   90.00
_cell.angle_beta   90.00
_cell.angle_gamma   90.00
#
_symmetry.space_group_name_H-M   'P 1'
#
loop_
_entity.id
_entity.type
_entity.pdbx_description
1 polymer ?
#
loop_
_entity_poly.entity_id
_entity_poly.type
_entity_poly.pdbx_seq_one_letter_code
_entity_poly.pdbx_strand_id
1 'polypeptide(L)'
;SCLVGSEMCIRDRNMHRIPDLAEHFLYFNDDVYLMKPSRPEDFFRDGLPCDTAVMGVIKNNDTANFMPYIMLNMMALVNMSFDKRSVIRQNFGKWFYPGYGKGLLYNLYLLPWGDFTGFRNYHSCVSFCKSTLEEVWDRFPEVLDATCRHKFRDRADVNQYLFRYWQLASGRFAPKKPDSTYLTIGKQSESEVERLLRGGKYRVVCVNDDPMDFDFDTERQQLVDIFQRAFPRPSAFERS
;
A
#
# COMPACT_ATOMS: atom_id res chain seq x y z
N SER A 1 -9.04 3.05 18.34
CA SER A 1 -8.94 4.51 18.34
C SER A 1 -9.05 5.08 16.93
N CYS A 2 -10.28 5.33 16.47
CA CYS A 2 -10.56 5.91 15.14
C CYS A 2 -10.11 7.37 14.96
N LEU A 3 -9.57 8.02 15.97
CA LEU A 3 -9.19 9.44 15.92
C LEU A 3 -7.85 9.70 15.19
N VAL A 4 -6.96 8.71 15.18
CA VAL A 4 -5.64 8.83 14.51
C VAL A 4 -5.76 8.71 12.99
N GLY A 5 -6.79 8.02 12.49
CA GLY A 5 -6.95 7.76 11.05
C GLY A 5 -7.36 8.96 10.19
N SER A 6 -7.97 10.00 10.73
CA SER A 6 -8.48 11.11 9.93
C SER A 6 -7.39 12.12 9.54
N GLU A 7 -6.48 12.43 10.46
CA GLU A 7 -5.37 13.35 10.16
C GLU A 7 -4.35 12.73 9.19
N MET A 8 -4.07 11.42 9.31
CA MET A 8 -3.22 10.71 8.36
C MET A 8 -3.79 10.77 6.95
N CYS A 9 -5.08 10.52 6.78
CA CYS A 9 -5.73 10.57 5.47
C CYS A 9 -5.59 11.94 4.76
N ILE A 10 -5.61 13.05 5.49
CA ILE A 10 -5.43 14.39 4.92
C ILE A 10 -3.98 14.62 4.49
N ARG A 11 -3.01 14.22 5.33
CA ARG A 11 -1.58 14.39 5.07
C ARG A 11 -1.12 13.57 3.87
N ASP A 12 -1.54 12.31 3.81
CA ASP A 12 -1.11 11.35 2.79
C ASP A 12 -1.48 11.76 1.37
N ARG A 13 -2.57 12.50 1.20
CA ARG A 13 -2.99 13.00 -0.12
C ARG A 13 -2.26 14.25 -0.55
N ASN A 14 -1.70 15.00 0.39
CA ASN A 14 -1.01 16.26 0.14
C ASN A 14 0.53 16.15 0.15
N MET A 15 1.09 14.95 0.11
CA MET A 15 2.54 14.72 0.17
C MET A 15 3.31 15.50 -0.90
N HIS A 16 2.76 15.66 -2.12
CA HIS A 16 3.38 16.43 -3.19
C HIS A 16 3.65 17.91 -2.81
N ARG A 17 2.93 18.43 -1.80
CA ARG A 17 3.10 19.81 -1.29
C ARG A 17 4.21 19.94 -0.26
N ILE A 18 4.85 18.86 0.15
CA ILE A 18 6.00 18.91 1.05
C ILE A 18 7.14 19.63 0.32
N PRO A 19 7.68 20.73 0.91
CA PRO A 19 8.82 21.41 0.33
C PRO A 19 9.99 20.45 0.16
N ASP A 20 10.70 20.55 -0.97
CA ASP A 20 11.89 19.75 -1.29
C ASP A 20 11.68 18.23 -1.32
N LEU A 21 10.42 17.75 -1.38
CA LEU A 21 10.16 16.34 -1.59
C LEU A 21 10.76 15.88 -2.93
N ALA A 22 11.60 14.86 -2.88
CA ALA A 22 12.20 14.26 -4.07
C ALA A 22 11.13 13.69 -5.01
N GLU A 23 11.44 13.63 -6.33
CA GLU A 23 10.56 12.99 -7.32
C GLU A 23 10.25 11.54 -6.94
N HIS A 24 11.24 10.79 -6.49
CA HIS A 24 11.10 9.42 -6.05
C HIS A 24 11.16 9.34 -4.53
N PHE A 25 10.08 8.87 -3.92
CA PHE A 25 10.03 8.71 -2.47
C PHE A 25 9.27 7.45 -2.05
N LEU A 26 9.52 7.00 -0.83
CA LEU A 26 8.84 5.86 -0.22
C LEU A 26 7.83 6.36 0.81
N TYR A 27 6.62 5.84 0.70
CA TYR A 27 5.58 6.04 1.68
C TYR A 27 5.45 4.81 2.58
N PHE A 28 5.47 5.01 3.88
CA PHE A 28 5.24 3.99 4.89
C PHE A 28 4.02 4.36 5.72
N ASN A 29 3.15 3.39 5.96
CA ASN A 29 2.21 3.48 7.06
C ASN A 29 2.96 3.24 8.37
N ASP A 30 2.39 3.64 9.49
CA ASP A 30 2.95 3.51 10.85
C ASP A 30 3.09 2.05 11.31
N ASP A 31 2.36 1.13 10.68
CA ASP A 31 2.37 -0.31 10.91
C ASP A 31 3.32 -1.10 9.99
N VAL A 32 4.12 -0.41 9.16
CA VAL A 32 4.97 -1.03 8.13
C VAL A 32 6.45 -0.89 8.47
N TYR A 33 7.15 -2.02 8.55
CA TYR A 33 8.56 -2.11 8.96
C TYR A 33 9.44 -2.70 7.88
N LEU A 34 10.62 -2.11 7.69
CA LEU A 34 11.65 -2.58 6.76
C LEU A 34 12.59 -3.56 7.49
N MET A 35 12.56 -4.83 7.11
CA MET A 35 13.25 -5.92 7.80
C MET A 35 14.59 -6.34 7.18
N LYS A 36 14.96 -5.75 6.04
CA LYS A 36 16.21 -6.08 5.33
C LYS A 36 16.94 -4.82 4.91
N PRO A 37 18.28 -4.87 4.85
CA PRO A 37 19.05 -3.86 4.13
C PRO A 37 18.46 -3.68 2.72
N SER A 38 18.26 -2.46 2.33
CA SER A 38 17.58 -2.12 1.10
C SER A 38 18.35 -1.06 0.34
N ARG A 39 18.24 -1.10 -1.00
CA ARG A 39 18.85 -0.15 -1.92
C ARG A 39 17.76 0.56 -2.71
N PRO A 40 18.02 1.74 -3.27
CA PRO A 40 17.05 2.44 -4.11
C PRO A 40 16.47 1.58 -5.24
N GLU A 41 17.27 0.68 -5.84
CA GLU A 41 16.88 -0.21 -6.94
C GLU A 41 15.85 -1.28 -6.53
N ASP A 42 15.71 -1.53 -5.23
CA ASP A 42 14.65 -2.40 -4.70
C ASP A 42 13.26 -1.75 -4.81
N PHE A 43 13.22 -0.42 -4.92
CA PHE A 43 12.01 0.39 -4.91
C PHE A 43 11.78 1.17 -6.20
N PHE A 44 12.85 1.50 -6.94
CA PHE A 44 12.77 2.20 -8.22
C PHE A 44 13.72 1.56 -9.22
N ARG A 45 13.29 1.40 -10.48
CA ARG A 45 14.13 0.92 -11.59
C ARG A 45 13.83 1.75 -12.82
N ASP A 46 14.88 2.24 -13.44
CA ASP A 46 14.79 3.08 -14.66
C ASP A 46 13.84 4.28 -14.45
N GLY A 47 13.88 4.90 -13.27
CA GLY A 47 12.99 6.01 -12.91
C GLY A 47 11.53 5.63 -12.64
N LEU A 48 11.20 4.32 -12.65
CA LEU A 48 9.84 3.84 -12.40
C LEU A 48 9.71 3.22 -11.00
N PRO A 49 8.59 3.46 -10.30
CA PRO A 49 8.32 2.82 -9.02
C PRO A 49 8.14 1.31 -9.19
N CYS A 50 8.80 0.53 -8.34
CA CYS A 50 8.66 -0.92 -8.33
C CYS A 50 7.35 -1.32 -7.63
N ASP A 51 6.50 -2.07 -8.34
CA ASP A 51 5.22 -2.53 -7.77
C ASP A 51 4.82 -3.92 -8.28
N THR A 52 3.82 -4.49 -7.61
CA THR A 52 3.21 -5.78 -7.93
C THR A 52 1.83 -5.55 -8.53
N ALA A 53 1.75 -5.61 -9.86
CA ALA A 53 0.52 -5.35 -10.61
C ALA A 53 -0.36 -6.62 -10.66
N VAL A 54 -1.02 -6.91 -9.57
CA VAL A 54 -1.98 -8.02 -9.48
C VAL A 54 -3.38 -7.46 -9.29
N MET A 55 -4.27 -7.80 -10.22
CA MET A 55 -5.69 -7.46 -10.12
C MET A 55 -6.35 -8.21 -8.96
N GLY A 56 -7.40 -7.62 -8.42
CA GLY A 56 -8.22 -8.20 -7.36
C GLY A 56 -9.67 -7.80 -7.52
N VAL A 57 -10.50 -8.33 -6.66
CA VAL A 57 -11.93 -7.98 -6.57
C VAL A 57 -12.15 -7.30 -5.22
N ILE A 58 -12.78 -6.13 -5.26
CA ILE A 58 -13.19 -5.44 -4.04
C ILE A 58 -14.37 -6.20 -3.45
N LYS A 59 -14.26 -6.57 -2.17
CA LYS A 59 -15.31 -7.29 -1.43
C LYS A 59 -15.78 -6.41 -0.29
N ASN A 60 -17.07 -6.46 -0.03
CA ASN A 60 -17.65 -5.87 1.16
C ASN A 60 -18.61 -6.88 1.81
N ASN A 61 -18.29 -7.30 3.02
CA ASN A 61 -19.11 -8.19 3.87
C ASN A 61 -19.58 -7.50 5.16
N ASP A 62 -19.27 -6.22 5.30
CA ASP A 62 -19.67 -5.40 6.45
C ASP A 62 -20.01 -3.98 5.98
N THR A 63 -21.28 -3.60 6.10
CA THR A 63 -21.76 -2.28 5.68
C THR A 63 -21.24 -1.13 6.54
N ALA A 64 -20.71 -1.41 7.74
CA ALA A 64 -20.05 -0.42 8.59
C ALA A 64 -18.60 -0.14 8.14
N ASN A 65 -17.99 -1.04 7.36
CA ASN A 65 -16.63 -0.86 6.84
C ASN A 65 -16.63 0.13 5.66
N PHE A 66 -15.95 1.26 5.81
CA PHE A 66 -15.81 2.28 4.76
C PHE A 66 -14.79 1.92 3.68
N MET A 67 -13.81 1.07 3.97
CA MET A 67 -12.71 0.79 3.04
C MET A 67 -13.13 0.27 1.67
N PRO A 68 -14.09 -0.66 1.54
CA PRO A 68 -14.55 -1.11 0.23
C PRO A 68 -15.17 0.02 -0.62
N TYR A 69 -15.88 0.97 -0.01
CA TYR A 69 -16.45 2.14 -0.70
C TYR A 69 -15.34 3.06 -1.20
N ILE A 70 -14.37 3.38 -0.35
CA ILE A 70 -13.19 4.18 -0.71
C ILE A 70 -12.44 3.52 -1.88
N MET A 71 -12.26 2.20 -1.83
CA MET A 71 -11.61 1.46 -2.93
C MET A 71 -12.41 1.52 -4.23
N LEU A 72 -13.75 1.44 -4.16
CA LEU A 72 -14.62 1.57 -5.35
C LEU A 72 -14.54 2.97 -5.94
N ASN A 73 -14.53 4.02 -5.12
CA ASN A 73 -14.36 5.40 -5.60
C ASN A 73 -13.04 5.57 -6.36
N MET A 74 -11.95 5.07 -5.80
CA MET A 74 -10.65 5.11 -6.47
C MET A 74 -10.66 4.34 -7.79
N MET A 75 -11.30 3.17 -7.83
CA MET A 75 -11.42 2.39 -9.07
C MET A 75 -12.28 3.10 -10.10
N ALA A 76 -13.33 3.81 -9.69
CA ALA A 76 -14.13 4.63 -10.60
C ALA A 76 -13.26 5.70 -11.30
N LEU A 77 -12.44 6.44 -10.54
CA LEU A 77 -11.55 7.46 -11.09
C LEU A 77 -10.51 6.85 -12.06
N VAL A 78 -9.97 5.69 -11.71
CA VAL A 78 -9.03 4.95 -12.57
C VAL A 78 -9.72 4.51 -13.87
N ASN A 79 -10.89 3.88 -13.78
CA ASN A 79 -11.62 3.36 -14.95
C ASN A 79 -12.18 4.47 -15.86
N MET A 80 -12.49 5.64 -15.29
CA MET A 80 -12.83 6.84 -16.10
C MET A 80 -11.63 7.38 -16.88
N SER A 81 -10.41 7.07 -16.48
CA SER A 81 -9.19 7.64 -17.06
C SER A 81 -8.42 6.68 -17.96
N PHE A 82 -8.58 5.37 -17.75
CA PHE A 82 -7.78 4.35 -18.43
C PHE A 82 -8.65 3.21 -18.96
N ASP A 83 -8.48 2.91 -20.26
CA ASP A 83 -9.02 1.68 -20.84
C ASP A 83 -8.14 0.49 -20.49
N LYS A 84 -8.67 -0.41 -19.68
CA LYS A 84 -7.94 -1.58 -19.15
C LYS A 84 -7.32 -2.43 -20.25
N ARG A 85 -8.06 -2.67 -21.36
CA ARG A 85 -7.57 -3.55 -22.43
C ARG A 85 -6.37 -2.93 -23.12
N SER A 86 -6.41 -1.65 -23.39
CA SER A 86 -5.29 -0.90 -23.96
C SER A 86 -4.08 -0.86 -23.02
N VAL A 87 -4.31 -0.60 -21.75
CA VAL A 87 -3.25 -0.60 -20.71
C VAL A 87 -2.54 -1.93 -20.64
N ILE A 88 -3.28 -3.03 -20.53
CA ILE A 88 -2.70 -4.38 -20.43
C ILE A 88 -1.98 -4.76 -21.73
N ARG A 89 -2.57 -4.45 -22.90
CA ARG A 89 -1.94 -4.74 -24.19
C ARG A 89 -0.60 -4.01 -24.37
N GLN A 90 -0.55 -2.73 -24.02
CA GLN A 90 0.67 -1.92 -24.12
C GLN A 90 1.74 -2.30 -23.12
N ASN A 91 1.34 -2.84 -21.97
CA ASN A 91 2.22 -3.18 -20.85
C ASN A 91 2.17 -4.68 -20.50
N PHE A 92 1.93 -5.55 -21.50
CA PHE A 92 1.66 -6.98 -21.27
C PHE A 92 2.70 -7.66 -20.36
N GLY A 93 4.00 -7.48 -20.64
CA GLY A 93 5.07 -8.07 -19.85
C GLY A 93 5.13 -7.58 -18.41
N LYS A 94 4.62 -6.39 -18.12
CA LYS A 94 4.52 -5.86 -16.75
C LYS A 94 3.33 -6.48 -16.00
N TRP A 95 2.19 -6.67 -16.67
CA TRP A 95 0.99 -7.29 -16.08
C TRP A 95 1.09 -8.80 -15.94
N PHE A 96 1.87 -9.45 -16.80
CA PHE A 96 2.09 -10.90 -16.78
C PHE A 96 3.54 -11.25 -16.41
N TYR A 97 4.13 -10.48 -15.48
CA TYR A 97 5.47 -10.74 -14.98
C TYR A 97 5.50 -12.05 -14.15
N PRO A 98 6.38 -13.03 -14.52
CA PRO A 98 6.42 -14.34 -13.85
C PRO A 98 6.66 -14.25 -12.33
N GLY A 99 7.34 -13.21 -11.86
CA GLY A 99 7.60 -12.98 -10.44
C GLY A 99 6.36 -12.79 -9.56
N TYR A 100 5.18 -12.58 -10.15
CA TYR A 100 3.93 -12.49 -9.37
C TYR A 100 3.44 -13.86 -8.86
N GLY A 101 3.99 -14.97 -9.35
CA GLY A 101 3.63 -16.32 -8.93
C GLY A 101 2.12 -16.56 -9.07
N LYS A 102 1.46 -16.98 -7.98
CA LYS A 102 0.00 -17.20 -7.98
C LYS A 102 -0.83 -15.95 -8.32
N GLY A 103 -0.25 -14.75 -8.21
CA GLY A 103 -0.90 -13.50 -8.62
C GLY A 103 -1.25 -13.46 -10.10
N LEU A 104 -0.49 -14.15 -10.96
CA LEU A 104 -0.78 -14.25 -12.40
C LEU A 104 -2.15 -14.86 -12.69
N LEU A 105 -2.59 -15.82 -11.88
CA LEU A 105 -3.91 -16.44 -12.03
C LEU A 105 -5.03 -15.41 -11.86
N TYR A 106 -4.87 -14.44 -10.95
CA TYR A 106 -5.84 -13.35 -10.79
C TYR A 106 -5.85 -12.45 -12.01
N ASN A 107 -4.69 -12.10 -12.54
CA ASN A 107 -4.61 -11.28 -13.75
C ASN A 107 -5.26 -11.99 -14.95
N LEU A 108 -5.01 -13.28 -15.10
CA LEU A 108 -5.63 -14.09 -16.15
C LEU A 108 -7.15 -14.21 -15.97
N TYR A 109 -7.59 -14.50 -14.75
CA TYR A 109 -9.00 -14.71 -14.43
C TYR A 109 -9.84 -13.43 -14.62
N LEU A 110 -9.26 -12.27 -14.27
CA LEU A 110 -9.94 -10.98 -14.38
C LEU A 110 -9.72 -10.29 -15.74
N LEU A 111 -8.92 -10.88 -16.63
CA LEU A 111 -8.66 -10.32 -17.97
C LEU A 111 -9.94 -10.07 -18.78
N PRO A 112 -10.95 -10.98 -18.82
CA PRO A 112 -12.15 -10.79 -19.61
C PRO A 112 -13.05 -9.61 -19.19
N TRP A 113 -12.94 -9.15 -17.92
CA TRP A 113 -13.72 -7.99 -17.46
C TRP A 113 -13.30 -6.73 -18.21
N GLY A 114 -14.29 -5.89 -18.56
CA GLY A 114 -14.06 -4.64 -19.30
C GLY A 114 -13.17 -3.67 -18.53
N ASP A 115 -13.44 -3.51 -17.24
CA ASP A 115 -12.80 -2.55 -16.35
C ASP A 115 -11.90 -3.22 -15.31
N PHE A 116 -11.05 -2.45 -14.65
CA PHE A 116 -10.33 -2.91 -13.48
C PHE A 116 -11.30 -3.07 -12.30
N THR A 117 -11.34 -4.27 -11.72
CA THR A 117 -12.21 -4.61 -10.57
C THR A 117 -11.58 -4.29 -9.23
N GLY A 118 -10.31 -3.90 -9.23
CA GLY A 118 -9.48 -3.60 -8.07
C GLY A 118 -8.06 -4.09 -8.25
N PHE A 119 -7.19 -3.71 -7.33
CA PHE A 119 -5.81 -4.20 -7.25
C PHE A 119 -5.54 -4.78 -5.87
N ARG A 120 -4.69 -5.81 -5.82
CA ARG A 120 -4.26 -6.38 -4.55
C ARG A 120 -3.29 -5.43 -3.84
N ASN A 121 -3.61 -5.13 -2.59
CA ASN A 121 -2.73 -4.40 -1.69
C ASN A 121 -1.96 -5.40 -0.84
N TYR A 122 -0.63 -5.31 -0.86
CA TYR A 122 0.26 -6.25 -0.19
C TYR A 122 0.74 -5.74 1.17
N HIS A 123 0.12 -4.67 1.71
CA HIS A 123 0.52 -4.05 2.97
C HIS A 123 2.04 -3.85 3.04
N SER A 124 2.58 -3.16 2.07
CA SER A 124 3.99 -2.84 1.93
C SER A 124 4.18 -1.33 1.90
N CYS A 125 5.41 -0.87 2.06
CA CYS A 125 5.75 0.48 1.66
C CYS A 125 5.45 0.68 0.17
N VAL A 126 5.03 1.87 -0.19
CA VAL A 126 4.67 2.22 -1.57
C VAL A 126 5.70 3.16 -2.14
N SER A 127 6.20 2.83 -3.33
CA SER A 127 7.08 3.70 -4.11
C SER A 127 6.23 4.69 -4.90
N PHE A 128 6.44 5.98 -4.70
CA PHE A 128 5.71 7.04 -5.38
C PHE A 128 6.63 7.94 -6.19
N CYS A 129 6.10 8.44 -7.32
CA CYS A 129 6.63 9.60 -8.01
C CYS A 129 5.82 10.83 -7.64
N LYS A 130 6.48 11.93 -7.24
CA LYS A 130 5.82 13.19 -6.90
C LYS A 130 4.95 13.70 -8.04
N SER A 131 5.45 13.62 -9.26
CA SER A 131 4.73 13.97 -10.49
C SER A 131 3.42 13.20 -10.69
N THR A 132 3.34 11.94 -10.20
CA THR A 132 2.07 11.18 -10.24
C THR A 132 1.03 11.78 -9.29
N LEU A 133 1.44 12.23 -8.11
CA LEU A 133 0.51 12.86 -7.17
C LEU A 133 0.00 14.19 -7.75
N GLU A 134 0.88 14.99 -8.34
CA GLU A 134 0.55 16.25 -9.00
C GLU A 134 -0.45 16.02 -10.14
N GLU A 135 -0.20 15.05 -11.03
CA GLU A 135 -1.09 14.69 -12.14
C GLU A 135 -2.50 14.29 -11.65
N VAL A 136 -2.58 13.47 -10.59
CA VAL A 136 -3.88 13.05 -10.05
C VAL A 136 -4.62 14.22 -9.41
N TRP A 137 -3.90 15.13 -8.73
CA TRP A 137 -4.46 16.35 -8.18
C TRP A 137 -4.98 17.29 -9.29
N ASP A 138 -4.24 17.46 -10.37
CA ASP A 138 -4.66 18.26 -11.50
C ASP A 138 -5.92 17.68 -12.18
N ARG A 139 -6.02 16.36 -12.19
CA ARG A 139 -7.15 15.64 -12.83
C ARG A 139 -8.42 15.63 -11.99
N PHE A 140 -8.30 15.51 -10.66
CA PHE A 140 -9.42 15.33 -9.73
C PHE A 140 -9.33 16.23 -8.50
N PRO A 141 -9.14 17.55 -8.67
CA PRO A 141 -8.96 18.46 -7.53
C PRO A 141 -10.17 18.47 -6.60
N GLU A 142 -11.38 18.40 -7.16
CA GLU A 142 -12.62 18.46 -6.37
C GLU A 142 -12.79 17.24 -5.46
N VAL A 143 -12.51 16.03 -5.97
CA VAL A 143 -12.63 14.78 -5.20
C VAL A 143 -11.60 14.73 -4.07
N LEU A 144 -10.36 15.10 -4.38
CA LEU A 144 -9.27 15.11 -3.40
C LEU A 144 -9.47 16.18 -2.34
N ASP A 145 -9.90 17.39 -2.73
CA ASP A 145 -10.19 18.46 -1.81
C ASP A 145 -11.40 18.16 -0.92
N ALA A 146 -12.49 17.61 -1.48
CA ALA A 146 -13.64 17.18 -0.71
C ALA A 146 -13.23 16.15 0.36
N THR A 147 -12.43 15.15 -0.03
CA THR A 147 -11.90 14.17 0.93
C THR A 147 -11.01 14.81 1.99
N CYS A 148 -10.21 15.83 1.66
CA CYS A 148 -9.37 16.53 2.62
C CYS A 148 -10.15 17.37 3.65
N ARG A 149 -11.40 17.71 3.36
CA ARG A 149 -12.28 18.47 4.28
C ARG A 149 -12.98 17.61 5.31
N HIS A 150 -13.05 16.27 5.09
CA HIS A 150 -13.70 15.38 6.03
C HIS A 150 -12.82 15.16 7.26
N LYS A 151 -13.36 15.50 8.43
CA LYS A 151 -12.71 15.28 9.73
C LYS A 151 -12.57 13.79 10.07
N PHE A 152 -13.51 12.98 9.62
CA PHE A 152 -13.53 11.53 9.78
C PHE A 152 -13.66 10.88 8.41
N ARG A 153 -13.30 9.60 8.30
CA ARG A 153 -13.48 8.83 7.06
C ARG A 153 -14.93 8.83 6.64
N ASP A 154 -15.16 9.12 5.36
CA ASP A 154 -16.46 9.06 4.73
C ASP A 154 -16.46 8.01 3.59
N ARG A 155 -17.65 7.51 3.26
CA ARG A 155 -17.80 6.54 2.16
C ARG A 155 -17.47 7.12 0.78
N ALA A 156 -17.56 8.43 0.64
CA ALA A 156 -17.22 9.15 -0.58
C ALA A 156 -15.72 9.44 -0.72
N ASP A 157 -14.91 9.14 0.30
CA ASP A 157 -13.48 9.43 0.29
C ASP A 157 -12.71 8.61 -0.74
N VAL A 158 -11.50 9.09 -1.02
CA VAL A 158 -10.40 8.35 -1.63
C VAL A 158 -9.20 8.37 -0.67
N ASN A 159 -8.21 7.52 -0.88
CA ASN A 159 -6.99 7.51 -0.07
C ASN A 159 -5.72 7.46 -0.93
N GLN A 160 -4.54 7.38 -0.31
CA GLN A 160 -3.24 7.38 -0.98
C GLN A 160 -3.05 6.22 -1.98
N TYR A 161 -3.81 5.14 -1.87
CA TYR A 161 -3.75 4.06 -2.86
C TYR A 161 -4.23 4.50 -4.25
N LEU A 162 -4.96 5.61 -4.37
CA LEU A 162 -5.33 6.18 -5.67
C LEU A 162 -4.08 6.47 -6.51
N PHE A 163 -3.04 7.06 -5.92
CA PHE A 163 -1.79 7.36 -6.62
C PHE A 163 -1.07 6.08 -7.08
N ARG A 164 -1.05 5.04 -6.23
CA ARG A 164 -0.54 3.73 -6.61
C ARG A 164 -1.33 3.11 -7.77
N TYR A 165 -2.65 3.13 -7.68
CA TYR A 165 -3.52 2.59 -8.72
C TYR A 165 -3.35 3.34 -10.04
N TRP A 166 -3.13 4.65 -9.96
CA TRP A 166 -2.81 5.49 -11.11
C TRP A 166 -1.49 5.08 -11.78
N GLN A 167 -0.43 4.86 -11.00
CA GLN A 167 0.85 4.35 -11.50
C GLN A 167 0.70 3.01 -12.22
N LEU A 168 -0.08 2.09 -11.64
CA LEU A 168 -0.35 0.79 -12.25
C LEU A 168 -1.15 0.93 -13.55
N ALA A 169 -2.25 1.67 -13.53
CA ALA A 169 -3.13 1.83 -14.68
C ALA A 169 -2.49 2.64 -15.82
N SER A 170 -1.62 3.60 -15.51
CA SER A 170 -0.85 4.32 -16.53
C SER A 170 0.33 3.52 -17.10
N GLY A 171 0.63 2.32 -16.56
CA GLY A 171 1.79 1.52 -16.96
C GLY A 171 3.14 2.07 -16.49
N ARG A 172 3.14 3.12 -15.66
CA ARG A 172 4.35 3.76 -15.11
C ARG A 172 4.83 3.06 -13.85
N PHE A 173 5.19 1.80 -13.97
CA PHE A 173 5.78 1.00 -12.90
C PHE A 173 6.77 -0.03 -13.44
N ALA A 174 7.71 -0.45 -12.61
CA ALA A 174 8.58 -1.59 -12.87
C ALA A 174 8.03 -2.82 -12.11
N PRO A 175 7.84 -3.98 -12.75
CA PRO A 175 7.24 -5.14 -12.11
C PRO A 175 8.18 -5.71 -11.04
N LYS A 176 7.62 -5.98 -9.85
CA LYS A 176 8.33 -6.52 -8.69
C LYS A 176 7.54 -7.70 -8.10
N LYS A 177 8.24 -8.78 -7.73
CA LYS A 177 7.62 -9.86 -6.96
C LYS A 177 7.16 -9.36 -5.58
N PRO A 178 6.04 -9.89 -5.04
CA PRO A 178 5.65 -9.60 -3.66
C PRO A 178 6.76 -10.00 -2.69
N ASP A 179 7.20 -9.10 -1.83
CA ASP A 179 8.23 -9.31 -0.83
C ASP A 179 7.85 -8.79 0.55
N SER A 180 6.56 -8.66 0.77
CA SER A 180 5.96 -8.26 2.05
C SER A 180 5.11 -9.37 2.66
N THR A 181 4.89 -9.29 3.96
CA THR A 181 3.93 -10.10 4.70
C THR A 181 3.16 -9.26 5.70
N TYR A 182 2.04 -9.81 6.15
CA TYR A 182 1.12 -9.17 7.06
C TYR A 182 0.98 -10.02 8.32
N LEU A 183 1.09 -9.38 9.47
CA LEU A 183 0.87 -9.96 10.80
C LEU A 183 -0.31 -9.26 11.45
N THR A 184 -1.15 -10.01 12.14
CA THR A 184 -2.17 -9.46 13.03
C THR A 184 -1.78 -9.79 14.46
N ILE A 185 -1.63 -8.77 15.30
CA ILE A 185 -1.34 -8.93 16.73
C ILE A 185 -2.42 -9.81 17.37
N GLY A 186 -2.03 -10.74 18.24
CA GLY A 186 -2.94 -11.68 18.89
C GLY A 186 -3.38 -12.89 18.06
N LYS A 187 -3.09 -12.94 16.74
CA LYS A 187 -3.42 -14.10 15.88
C LYS A 187 -2.28 -15.10 15.71
N GLN A 188 -1.05 -14.63 15.69
CA GLN A 188 0.14 -15.45 15.54
C GLN A 188 0.80 -15.73 16.89
N SER A 189 1.41 -16.89 17.02
CA SER A 189 2.24 -17.19 18.18
C SER A 189 3.50 -16.31 18.19
N GLU A 190 4.03 -16.02 19.39
CA GLU A 190 5.28 -15.26 19.55
C GLU A 190 6.42 -15.82 18.68
N SER A 191 6.60 -17.14 18.69
CA SER A 191 7.62 -17.81 17.88
C SER A 191 7.43 -17.63 16.37
N GLU A 192 6.20 -17.52 15.91
CA GLU A 192 5.89 -17.27 14.50
C GLU A 192 6.19 -15.82 14.13
N VAL A 193 5.81 -14.88 14.98
CA VAL A 193 6.15 -13.46 14.81
C VAL A 193 7.67 -13.28 14.79
N GLU A 194 8.39 -13.85 15.74
CA GLU A 194 9.86 -13.79 15.79
C GLU A 194 10.50 -14.40 14.55
N ARG A 195 10.03 -15.56 14.09
CA ARG A 195 10.51 -16.20 12.85
C ARG A 195 10.28 -15.33 11.62
N LEU A 196 9.15 -14.64 11.52
CA LEU A 196 8.85 -13.77 10.39
C LEU A 196 9.71 -12.51 10.40
N LEU A 197 9.92 -11.91 11.57
CA LEU A 197 10.74 -10.72 11.74
C LEU A 197 12.24 -11.01 11.55
N ARG A 198 12.74 -12.11 12.12
CA ARG A 198 14.17 -12.49 12.04
C ARG A 198 14.54 -13.34 10.83
N GLY A 199 13.57 -14.03 10.25
CA GLY A 199 13.82 -15.07 9.24
C GLY A 199 14.27 -14.59 7.86
N GLY A 200 14.37 -13.27 7.65
CA GLY A 200 14.89 -12.68 6.42
C GLY A 200 14.13 -13.06 5.13
N LYS A 201 12.96 -13.68 5.21
CA LYS A 201 12.18 -14.07 4.04
C LYS A 201 11.57 -12.87 3.33
N TYR A 202 10.98 -11.96 4.08
CA TYR A 202 10.29 -10.77 3.57
C TYR A 202 11.13 -9.52 3.79
N ARG A 203 11.07 -8.58 2.87
CA ARG A 203 11.69 -7.26 3.00
C ARG A 203 10.88 -6.34 3.89
N VAL A 204 9.57 -6.45 3.79
CA VAL A 204 8.62 -5.58 4.48
C VAL A 204 7.65 -6.45 5.29
N VAL A 205 7.39 -6.02 6.51
CA VAL A 205 6.39 -6.62 7.39
C VAL A 205 5.43 -5.53 7.85
N CYS A 206 4.14 -5.75 7.65
CA CYS A 206 3.08 -4.93 8.23
C CYS A 206 2.60 -5.63 9.51
N VAL A 207 2.53 -4.91 10.60
CA VAL A 207 2.06 -5.40 11.91
C VAL A 207 0.80 -4.64 12.27
N ASN A 208 -0.35 -5.28 12.10
CA ASN A 208 -1.65 -4.65 12.27
C ASN A 208 -2.30 -5.05 13.60
N ASP A 209 -2.96 -4.08 14.22
CA ASP A 209 -3.73 -4.19 15.45
C ASP A 209 -5.24 -4.37 15.17
N ASP A 210 -5.60 -5.28 14.28
CA ASP A 210 -7.00 -5.55 13.96
C ASP A 210 -7.81 -5.77 15.26
N PRO A 211 -8.95 -5.08 15.48
CA PRO A 211 -9.66 -5.16 16.74
C PRO A 211 -10.11 -6.59 17.03
N MET A 212 -9.43 -7.21 17.94
CA MET A 212 -9.73 -8.53 18.49
C MET A 212 -9.77 -8.42 20.01
N ASP A 213 -10.43 -9.39 20.62
CA ASP A 213 -10.50 -9.54 22.06
C ASP A 213 -9.15 -10.14 22.57
N PHE A 214 -8.14 -9.29 22.72
CA PHE A 214 -6.83 -9.65 23.24
C PHE A 214 -6.33 -8.60 24.24
N ASP A 215 -5.46 -9.02 25.17
CA ASP A 215 -4.79 -8.12 26.10
C ASP A 215 -3.72 -7.30 25.34
N PHE A 216 -4.11 -6.08 24.95
CA PHE A 216 -3.25 -5.19 24.18
C PHE A 216 -1.91 -4.89 24.86
N ASP A 217 -1.89 -4.74 26.18
CA ASP A 217 -0.65 -4.38 26.89
C ASP A 217 0.34 -5.55 26.88
N THR A 218 -0.15 -6.78 27.09
CA THR A 218 0.68 -7.99 27.01
C THR A 218 1.25 -8.20 25.61
N GLU A 219 0.39 -8.16 24.58
CA GLU A 219 0.82 -8.36 23.19
C GLU A 219 1.77 -7.25 22.72
N ARG A 220 1.51 -6.00 23.12
CA ARG A 220 2.40 -4.88 22.84
C ARG A 220 3.78 -5.10 23.46
N GLN A 221 3.85 -5.54 24.71
CA GLN A 221 5.13 -5.79 25.39
C GLN A 221 5.90 -6.90 24.69
N GLN A 222 5.25 -8.01 24.34
CA GLN A 222 5.86 -9.10 23.58
C GLN A 222 6.44 -8.62 22.24
N LEU A 223 5.67 -7.80 21.52
CA LEU A 223 6.12 -7.23 20.25
C LEU A 223 7.35 -6.34 20.41
N VAL A 224 7.34 -5.47 21.44
CA VAL A 224 8.49 -4.60 21.78
C VAL A 224 9.72 -5.46 22.06
N ASP A 225 9.58 -6.52 22.86
CA ASP A 225 10.69 -7.42 23.20
C ASP A 225 11.24 -8.14 21.96
N ILE A 226 10.37 -8.57 21.04
CA ILE A 226 10.79 -9.18 19.77
C ILE A 226 11.56 -8.18 18.91
N PHE A 227 11.07 -6.94 18.79
CA PHE A 227 11.75 -5.89 18.04
C PHE A 227 13.10 -5.53 18.64
N GLN A 228 13.21 -5.41 19.96
CA GLN A 228 14.48 -5.15 20.66
C GLN A 228 15.49 -6.28 20.43
N ARG A 229 15.03 -7.55 20.44
CA ARG A 229 15.90 -8.68 20.11
C ARG A 229 16.32 -8.70 18.63
N ALA A 230 15.44 -8.27 17.73
CA ALA A 230 15.71 -8.23 16.30
C ALA A 230 16.60 -7.04 15.90
N PHE A 231 16.44 -5.91 16.58
CA PHE A 231 17.15 -4.65 16.33
C PHE A 231 17.76 -4.09 17.62
N PRO A 232 18.83 -4.72 18.14
CA PRO A 232 19.41 -4.36 19.46
C PRO A 232 20.18 -3.04 19.44
N ARG A 233 20.42 -2.43 18.28
CA ARG A 233 21.10 -1.15 18.16
C ARG A 233 20.11 -0.09 17.67
N PRO A 234 20.10 1.10 18.29
CA PRO A 234 19.32 2.21 17.79
C PRO A 234 19.79 2.59 16.38
N SER A 235 18.88 3.07 15.56
CA SER A 235 19.24 3.60 14.24
C SER A 235 20.01 4.91 14.39
N ALA A 236 20.77 5.30 13.36
CA ALA A 236 21.48 6.58 13.34
C ALA A 236 20.55 7.79 13.36
N PHE A 237 19.25 7.59 13.16
CA PHE A 237 18.21 8.63 13.14
C PHE A 237 17.39 8.69 14.43
N GLU A 238 17.58 7.76 15.36
CA GLU A 238 16.96 7.81 16.69
C GLU A 238 17.66 8.86 17.53
N ARG A 239 16.87 9.74 18.14
CA ARG A 239 17.40 10.69 19.13
C ARG A 239 17.59 9.94 20.44
N SER A 240 18.79 9.99 20.98
CA SER A 240 19.11 9.54 22.35
C SER A 240 18.44 10.43 23.39
#